data_628d99dfcf090faaa4105d2aeac7eed5
#
_entry.id   628d99dfcf090faaa4105d2aeac7eed5
#
_cell.length_a   1.000
_cell.length_b   1.000
_cell.length_c   1.000
_cell.angle_alpha   90.00
_cell.angle_beta   90.00
_cell.angle_gamma   90.00
#
_symmetry.space_group_name_H-M   'P 1'
#
loop_
_entity.id
_entity.type
_entity.pdbx_description
1 polymer ?
#
loop_
_entity_poly.entity_id
_entity_poly.type
_entity_poly.pdbx_seq_one_letter_code
_entity_poly.pdbx_strand_id
1 'polypeptide(L)'
;DIENLISSIVTVPIDDGVKFQLKSISEIMDEAEYPGIRVSMSTTFDGVVTPLKIDISTGDAITPREVRYSFKLMLEDRSIDIWAYNLETVLAEKLETIITRTTTNTRMRDFYDIYILEQLHGTTLNPKILHDALLATAHKRGSEKYLNQAEEVFDEVENDSVMQKLWEAYRKKFSYASDLEWDVIMKAIRRL
;
A
#
# COMPACT_ATOMS: atom_id res chain seq x y z
N ASP A 1 10.95 -18.57 13.40
CA ASP A 1 9.79 -18.15 14.20
C ASP A 1 9.81 -16.62 14.31
N ILE A 2 8.70 -15.97 13.88
CA ILE A 2 8.56 -14.51 13.82
C ILE A 2 8.66 -13.90 15.21
N GLU A 3 8.14 -14.55 16.23
CA GLU A 3 8.22 -14.07 17.62
C GLU A 3 9.68 -13.91 18.06
N ASN A 4 10.51 -14.90 17.78
CA ASN A 4 11.93 -14.84 18.09
C ASN A 4 12.64 -13.74 17.30
N LEU A 5 12.30 -13.56 16.04
CA LEU A 5 12.85 -12.49 15.20
C LEU A 5 12.48 -11.11 15.76
N ILE A 6 11.20 -10.87 16.02
CA ILE A 6 10.73 -9.59 16.58
C ILE A 6 11.36 -9.34 17.96
N SER A 7 11.40 -10.36 18.82
CA SER A 7 12.04 -10.26 20.13
C SER A 7 13.53 -9.89 20.02
N SER A 8 14.24 -10.48 19.07
CA SER A 8 15.65 -10.16 18.82
C SER A 8 15.86 -8.71 18.35
N ILE A 9 14.93 -8.20 17.54
CA ILE A 9 14.99 -6.82 17.01
C ILE A 9 14.72 -5.81 18.12
N VAL A 10 13.65 -6.01 18.90
CA VAL A 10 13.24 -5.04 19.94
C VAL A 10 14.16 -5.03 21.16
N THR A 11 15.02 -6.03 21.30
CA THR A 11 16.04 -6.09 22.36
C THR A 11 17.38 -5.48 21.97
N VAL A 12 17.55 -5.04 20.71
CA VAL A 12 18.75 -4.30 20.31
C VAL A 12 18.86 -3.03 21.15
N PRO A 13 19.96 -2.83 21.89
CA PRO A 13 20.10 -1.68 22.75
C PRO A 13 20.28 -0.41 21.91
N ILE A 14 19.28 0.48 21.97
CA ILE A 14 19.31 1.82 21.39
C ILE A 14 19.03 2.80 22.52
N ASP A 15 19.95 3.76 22.73
CA ASP A 15 19.79 4.76 23.79
C ASP A 15 18.94 5.95 23.28
N ASP A 16 17.69 5.66 22.94
CA ASP A 16 16.70 6.64 22.47
C ASP A 16 15.53 6.82 23.46
N GLY A 17 15.56 6.11 24.59
CA GLY A 17 14.51 6.15 25.61
C GLY A 17 13.23 5.41 25.23
N VAL A 18 13.15 4.82 24.03
CA VAL A 18 11.97 4.07 23.55
C VAL A 18 12.03 2.63 24.05
N LYS A 19 10.93 2.14 24.59
CA LYS A 19 10.77 0.73 25.00
C LYS A 19 9.65 0.08 24.20
N PHE A 20 9.92 -1.11 23.69
CA PHE A 20 8.95 -1.92 22.96
C PHE A 20 8.49 -3.09 23.83
N GLN A 21 7.20 -3.40 23.75
CA GLN A 21 6.61 -4.58 24.37
C GLN A 21 5.73 -5.30 23.36
N LEU A 22 6.08 -6.53 23.01
CA LEU A 22 5.24 -7.40 22.20
C LEU A 22 3.94 -7.71 22.96
N LYS A 23 2.81 -7.57 22.30
CA LYS A 23 1.47 -7.87 22.85
C LYS A 23 0.89 -9.15 22.27
N SER A 24 0.87 -9.25 20.94
CA SER A 24 0.34 -10.42 20.25
C SER A 24 0.89 -10.52 18.83
N ILE A 25 0.88 -11.73 18.33
CA ILE A 25 1.08 -12.06 16.91
C ILE A 25 -0.19 -12.78 16.46
N SER A 26 -0.78 -12.34 15.36
CA SER A 26 -1.99 -12.93 14.79
C SER A 26 -1.89 -13.02 13.28
N GLU A 27 -2.55 -14.00 12.70
CA GLU A 27 -2.74 -14.05 11.25
C GLU A 27 -3.69 -12.95 10.83
N ILE A 28 -3.37 -12.32 9.70
CA ILE A 28 -4.28 -11.40 9.01
C ILE A 28 -4.96 -12.24 7.94
N MET A 29 -6.22 -12.58 8.17
CA MET A 29 -7.08 -13.08 7.12
C MET A 29 -7.61 -11.87 6.35
N ASP A 30 -6.86 -11.39 5.38
CA ASP A 30 -7.46 -10.57 4.33
C ASP A 30 -8.28 -11.51 3.44
N GLU A 31 -9.46 -11.09 3.02
CA GLU A 31 -10.34 -11.88 2.14
C GLU A 31 -9.71 -12.26 0.78
N ALA A 32 -8.50 -11.80 0.54
CA ALA A 32 -7.67 -12.09 -0.63
C ALA A 32 -6.37 -12.80 -0.23
N GLU A 33 -6.35 -14.11 -0.41
CA GLU A 33 -5.27 -14.96 -0.93
C GLU A 33 -3.95 -15.15 -0.17
N TYR A 34 -3.50 -14.27 0.75
CA TYR A 34 -2.22 -14.49 1.45
C TYR A 34 -2.37 -14.27 2.94
N PRO A 35 -2.07 -15.29 3.78
CA PRO A 35 -2.00 -15.08 5.21
C PRO A 35 -0.85 -14.14 5.53
N GLY A 36 -1.18 -12.91 5.87
CA GLY A 36 -0.24 -11.99 6.49
C GLY A 36 -0.16 -12.24 7.99
N ILE A 37 0.87 -11.71 8.61
CA ILE A 37 1.05 -11.78 10.06
C ILE A 37 1.06 -10.36 10.61
N ARG A 38 0.20 -10.09 11.60
CA ARG A 38 0.18 -8.84 12.35
C ARG A 38 0.89 -9.00 13.66
N VAL A 39 1.93 -8.21 13.86
CA VAL A 39 2.63 -8.05 15.13
C VAL A 39 2.08 -6.81 15.82
N SER A 40 1.43 -6.98 16.96
CA SER A 40 0.92 -5.87 17.77
C SER A 40 1.85 -5.65 18.96
N MET A 41 2.31 -4.42 19.11
CA MET A 41 3.22 -4.00 20.18
C MET A 41 2.69 -2.74 20.86
N SER A 42 3.21 -2.44 22.04
CA SER A 42 3.16 -1.11 22.61
C SER A 42 4.56 -0.53 22.67
N THR A 43 4.67 0.75 22.36
CA THR A 43 5.88 1.55 22.56
C THR A 43 5.66 2.48 23.74
N THR A 44 6.68 2.66 24.56
CA THR A 44 6.65 3.61 25.68
C THR A 44 7.83 4.56 25.53
N PHE A 45 7.54 5.85 25.52
CA PHE A 45 8.53 6.93 25.51
C PHE A 45 8.07 8.03 26.48
N ASP A 46 8.93 8.43 27.41
CA ASP A 46 8.65 9.46 28.41
C ASP A 46 7.27 9.30 29.11
N GLY A 47 6.94 8.07 29.49
CA GLY A 47 5.65 7.74 30.13
C GLY A 47 4.44 7.67 29.21
N VAL A 48 4.56 8.05 27.95
CA VAL A 48 3.49 7.94 26.94
C VAL A 48 3.53 6.56 26.32
N VAL A 49 2.38 5.88 26.30
CA VAL A 49 2.22 4.56 25.68
C VAL A 49 1.48 4.70 24.36
N THR A 50 2.10 4.24 23.27
CA THR A 50 1.53 4.28 21.93
C THR A 50 1.45 2.87 21.33
N PRO A 51 0.31 2.45 20.76
CA PRO A 51 0.20 1.17 20.06
C PRO A 51 0.98 1.22 18.75
N LEU A 52 1.71 0.15 18.44
CA LEU A 52 2.39 -0.07 17.17
C LEU A 52 1.93 -1.39 16.56
N LYS A 53 1.60 -1.36 15.28
CA LYS A 53 1.26 -2.56 14.50
C LYS A 53 2.19 -2.67 13.31
N ILE A 54 2.73 -3.87 13.11
CA ILE A 54 3.54 -4.21 11.94
C ILE A 54 2.82 -5.35 11.22
N ASP A 55 2.45 -5.13 9.98
CA ASP A 55 1.87 -6.15 9.13
C ASP A 55 2.99 -6.71 8.23
N ILE A 56 3.14 -8.01 8.25
CA ILE A 56 4.18 -8.74 7.51
C ILE A 56 3.48 -9.62 6.49
N SER A 57 3.74 -9.37 5.22
CA SER A 57 3.33 -10.20 4.09
C SER A 57 4.54 -10.91 3.51
N THR A 58 4.34 -12.08 2.94
CA THR A 58 5.40 -12.84 2.29
C THR A 58 4.92 -13.36 0.94
N GLY A 59 5.84 -13.40 -0.02
CA GLY A 59 5.57 -13.99 -1.32
C GLY A 59 5.00 -13.02 -2.35
N ASP A 60 5.00 -11.72 -2.09
CA ASP A 60 4.62 -10.72 -3.08
C ASP A 60 5.56 -10.75 -4.29
N ALA A 61 5.00 -10.54 -5.48
CA ALA A 61 5.77 -10.47 -6.71
C ALA A 61 6.35 -9.05 -6.86
N ILE A 62 7.66 -8.89 -6.69
CA ILE A 62 8.33 -7.60 -6.86
C ILE A 62 9.04 -7.58 -8.22
N THR A 63 8.66 -6.66 -9.10
CA THR A 63 9.14 -6.64 -10.49
C THR A 63 9.84 -5.32 -10.82
N PRO A 64 11.07 -5.31 -11.32
CA PRO A 64 11.94 -6.49 -11.52
C PRO A 64 12.58 -7.01 -10.24
N ARG A 65 12.65 -6.17 -9.19
CA ARG A 65 13.17 -6.49 -7.86
C ARG A 65 12.97 -5.32 -6.90
N GLU A 66 13.19 -5.56 -5.62
CA GLU A 66 13.25 -4.55 -4.58
C GLU A 66 14.32 -3.48 -4.85
N VAL A 67 14.11 -2.29 -4.32
CA VAL A 67 15.04 -1.16 -4.44
C VAL A 67 15.54 -0.71 -3.08
N ARG A 68 16.74 -0.12 -3.04
CA ARG A 68 17.19 0.64 -1.87
C ARG A 68 16.53 2.00 -1.89
N TYR A 69 15.79 2.31 -0.85
CA TYR A 69 15.12 3.57 -0.67
C TYR A 69 15.74 4.31 0.52
N SER A 70 16.21 5.53 0.28
CA SER A 70 16.75 6.39 1.33
C SER A 70 15.61 7.13 2.02
N PHE A 71 15.15 6.57 3.13
CA PHE A 71 14.03 7.12 3.91
C PHE A 71 14.53 8.27 4.78
N LYS A 72 14.06 9.51 4.49
CA LYS A 72 14.39 10.67 5.29
C LYS A 72 13.60 10.65 6.60
N LEU A 73 14.31 10.76 7.73
CA LEU A 73 13.67 10.81 9.04
C LEU A 73 12.93 12.14 9.24
N MET A 74 11.81 12.09 9.94
CA MET A 74 10.95 13.27 10.12
C MET A 74 11.54 14.27 11.12
N LEU A 75 12.22 13.79 12.14
CA LEU A 75 12.69 14.61 13.27
C LEU A 75 14.20 14.81 13.28
N GLU A 76 14.91 14.23 12.32
CA GLU A 76 16.37 14.31 12.22
C GLU A 76 16.78 14.61 10.78
N ASP A 77 17.88 15.35 10.61
CA ASP A 77 18.42 15.64 9.27
C ASP A 77 19.36 14.51 8.80
N ARG A 78 18.84 13.29 8.85
CA ARG A 78 19.50 12.09 8.29
C ARG A 78 18.50 11.19 7.60
N SER A 79 19.00 10.30 6.79
CA SER A 79 18.21 9.25 6.14
C SER A 79 18.69 7.87 6.57
N ILE A 80 17.81 6.89 6.48
CA ILE A 80 18.13 5.48 6.63
C ILE A 80 17.83 4.75 5.32
N ASP A 81 18.69 3.85 4.91
CA ASP A 81 18.46 3.05 3.71
C ASP A 81 17.69 1.78 4.08
N ILE A 82 16.53 1.63 3.48
CA ILE A 82 15.66 0.48 3.66
C ILE A 82 15.43 -0.22 2.32
N TRP A 83 15.07 -1.50 2.36
CA TRP A 83 14.53 -2.18 1.21
C TRP A 83 13.06 -1.78 1.02
N ALA A 84 12.69 -1.47 -0.21
CA ALA A 84 11.33 -1.06 -0.56
C ALA A 84 10.92 -1.67 -1.91
N TYR A 85 9.62 -1.71 -2.16
CA TYR A 85 9.10 -1.96 -3.50
C TYR A 85 9.45 -0.78 -4.41
N ASN A 86 9.70 -1.05 -5.68
CA ASN A 86 9.72 0.01 -6.69
C ASN A 86 8.29 0.52 -6.94
N LEU A 87 8.18 1.71 -7.50
CA LEU A 87 6.89 2.36 -7.68
C LEU A 87 5.96 1.58 -8.60
N GLU A 88 6.51 0.96 -9.63
CA GLU A 88 5.75 0.16 -10.58
C GLU A 88 5.08 -1.05 -9.91
N THR A 89 5.76 -1.73 -8.99
CA THR A 89 5.16 -2.82 -8.21
C THR A 89 4.03 -2.29 -7.31
N VAL A 90 4.24 -1.17 -6.61
CA VAL A 90 3.21 -0.55 -5.76
C VAL A 90 1.97 -0.18 -6.56
N LEU A 91 2.15 0.44 -7.73
CA LEU A 91 1.05 0.81 -8.63
C LEU A 91 0.35 -0.42 -9.21
N ALA A 92 1.11 -1.43 -9.61
CA ALA A 92 0.58 -2.69 -10.14
C ALA A 92 -0.35 -3.40 -9.15
N GLU A 93 0.03 -3.50 -7.87
CA GLU A 93 -0.81 -4.09 -6.83
C GLU A 93 -2.12 -3.34 -6.61
N LYS A 94 -2.07 -2.00 -6.68
CA LYS A 94 -3.26 -1.16 -6.53
C LYS A 94 -4.17 -1.23 -7.76
N LEU A 95 -3.61 -1.20 -8.96
CA LEU A 95 -4.37 -1.38 -10.21
C LEU A 95 -5.05 -2.75 -10.25
N GLU A 96 -4.31 -3.81 -9.95
CA GLU A 96 -4.86 -5.16 -9.89
C GLU A 96 -6.02 -5.25 -8.89
N THR A 97 -5.86 -4.63 -7.71
CA THR A 97 -6.92 -4.59 -6.69
C THR A 97 -8.17 -3.84 -7.18
N ILE A 98 -8.02 -2.75 -7.94
CA ILE A 98 -9.16 -2.03 -8.53
C ILE A 98 -9.84 -2.91 -9.58
N ILE A 99 -9.07 -3.54 -10.45
CA ILE A 99 -9.58 -4.38 -11.54
C ILE A 99 -10.35 -5.59 -10.99
N THR A 100 -9.82 -6.22 -9.96
CA THR A 100 -10.41 -7.45 -9.42
C THR A 100 -11.60 -7.21 -8.50
N ARG A 101 -11.59 -6.11 -7.73
CA ARG A 101 -12.68 -5.77 -6.78
C ARG A 101 -13.78 -4.94 -7.41
N THR A 102 -13.53 -4.31 -8.53
CA THR A 102 -14.51 -3.48 -9.24
C THR A 102 -15.21 -2.48 -8.29
N THR A 103 -16.53 -2.37 -8.36
CA THR A 103 -17.37 -1.51 -7.51
C THR A 103 -17.50 -1.99 -6.05
N THR A 104 -16.98 -3.17 -5.71
CA THR A 104 -16.90 -3.63 -4.31
C THR A 104 -15.66 -3.12 -3.58
N ASN A 105 -14.77 -2.42 -4.28
CA ASN A 105 -13.57 -1.86 -3.68
C ASN A 105 -13.88 -0.63 -2.81
N THR A 106 -13.87 -0.80 -1.50
CA THR A 106 -14.07 0.30 -0.54
C THR A 106 -12.78 1.03 -0.14
N ARG A 107 -11.64 0.64 -0.70
CA ARG A 107 -10.31 1.18 -0.36
C ARG A 107 -10.02 2.47 -1.14
N MET A 108 -10.73 3.54 -0.84
CA MET A 108 -10.55 4.85 -1.51
C MET A 108 -9.12 5.39 -1.42
N ARG A 109 -8.35 4.93 -0.43
CA ARG A 109 -6.94 5.28 -0.33
C ARG A 109 -6.11 4.76 -1.50
N ASP A 110 -6.42 3.58 -2.04
CA ASP A 110 -5.69 3.04 -3.19
C ASP A 110 -5.88 3.92 -4.44
N PHE A 111 -7.07 4.47 -4.63
CA PHE A 111 -7.36 5.43 -5.70
C PHE A 111 -6.56 6.74 -5.51
N TYR A 112 -6.52 7.27 -4.28
CA TYR A 112 -5.71 8.44 -3.97
C TYR A 112 -4.22 8.19 -4.16
N ASP A 113 -3.72 7.04 -3.69
CA ASP A 113 -2.31 6.70 -3.79
C ASP A 113 -1.86 6.57 -5.26
N ILE A 114 -2.70 5.98 -6.14
CA ILE A 114 -2.41 5.95 -7.58
C ILE A 114 -2.32 7.37 -8.14
N TYR A 115 -3.29 8.22 -7.83
CA TYR A 115 -3.29 9.61 -8.28
C TYR A 115 -2.02 10.34 -7.86
N ILE A 116 -1.68 10.32 -6.57
CA ILE A 116 -0.54 11.08 -6.07
C ILE A 116 0.80 10.55 -6.60
N LEU A 117 0.94 9.23 -6.73
CA LEU A 117 2.15 8.62 -7.28
C LEU A 117 2.29 8.93 -8.77
N GLU A 118 1.20 8.91 -9.53
CA GLU A 118 1.20 9.29 -10.94
C GLU A 118 1.55 10.78 -11.11
N GLN A 119 0.99 11.68 -10.30
CA GLN A 119 1.30 13.11 -10.36
C GLN A 119 2.77 13.41 -10.02
N LEU A 120 3.32 12.72 -9.01
CA LEU A 120 4.70 12.98 -8.56
C LEU A 120 5.75 12.29 -9.42
N HIS A 121 5.44 11.14 -9.98
CA HIS A 121 6.41 10.24 -10.58
C HIS A 121 6.05 9.76 -11.99
N GLY A 122 4.89 10.13 -12.53
CA GLY A 122 4.39 9.62 -13.81
C GLY A 122 5.39 9.73 -14.97
N THR A 123 6.18 10.81 -15.00
CA THR A 123 7.22 10.99 -16.03
C THR A 123 8.45 10.10 -15.86
N THR A 124 8.65 9.52 -14.68
CA THR A 124 9.79 8.64 -14.35
C THR A 124 9.41 7.17 -14.29
N LEU A 125 8.12 6.86 -14.28
CA LEU A 125 7.63 5.49 -14.35
C LEU A 125 8.05 4.83 -15.66
N ASN A 126 8.42 3.57 -15.58
CA ASN A 126 8.70 2.76 -16.76
C ASN A 126 7.44 1.95 -17.13
N PRO A 127 6.75 2.27 -18.26
CA PRO A 127 5.51 1.59 -18.62
C PRO A 127 5.69 0.07 -18.81
N LYS A 128 6.86 -0.35 -19.31
CA LYS A 128 7.14 -1.77 -19.49
C LYS A 128 7.27 -2.48 -18.14
N ILE A 129 7.98 -1.87 -17.17
CA ILE A 129 8.12 -2.45 -15.83
C ILE A 129 6.76 -2.47 -15.12
N LEU A 130 5.94 -1.42 -15.25
CA LEU A 130 4.59 -1.39 -14.70
C LEU A 130 3.72 -2.50 -15.28
N HIS A 131 3.72 -2.69 -16.58
CA HIS A 131 3.00 -3.77 -17.24
C HIS A 131 3.49 -5.15 -16.76
N ASP A 132 4.81 -5.37 -16.73
CA ASP A 132 5.39 -6.64 -16.28
C ASP A 132 5.06 -6.90 -14.80
N ALA A 133 5.05 -5.85 -13.95
CA ALA A 133 4.64 -5.93 -12.54
C ALA A 133 3.15 -6.27 -12.39
N LEU A 134 2.28 -5.65 -13.20
CA LEU A 134 0.84 -5.96 -13.20
C LEU A 134 0.57 -7.40 -13.58
N LEU A 135 1.24 -7.91 -14.62
CA LEU A 135 1.14 -9.32 -15.02
C LEU A 135 1.66 -10.26 -13.92
N ALA A 136 2.80 -9.95 -13.31
CA ALA A 136 3.37 -10.76 -12.24
C ALA A 136 2.47 -10.80 -11.00
N THR A 137 1.89 -9.66 -10.61
CA THR A 137 0.93 -9.55 -9.52
C THR A 137 -0.34 -10.34 -9.83
N ALA A 138 -0.91 -10.17 -11.03
CA ALA A 138 -2.11 -10.89 -11.44
C ALA A 138 -1.88 -12.40 -11.52
N HIS A 139 -0.73 -12.83 -12.05
CA HIS A 139 -0.35 -14.23 -12.07
C HIS A 139 -0.28 -14.82 -10.66
N LYS A 140 0.40 -14.12 -9.78
CA LYS A 140 0.53 -14.52 -8.37
C LYS A 140 -0.82 -14.66 -7.67
N ARG A 141 -1.79 -13.78 -8.00
CA ARG A 141 -3.13 -13.75 -7.42
C ARG A 141 -4.17 -14.55 -8.21
N GLY A 142 -3.78 -15.21 -9.31
CA GLY A 142 -4.70 -15.98 -10.17
C GLY A 142 -5.76 -15.12 -10.87
N SER A 143 -5.46 -13.84 -11.05
CA SER A 143 -6.43 -12.82 -11.53
C SER A 143 -6.17 -12.37 -12.98
N GLU A 144 -5.26 -13.02 -13.73
CA GLU A 144 -4.87 -12.61 -15.09
C GLU A 144 -6.07 -12.43 -16.05
N LYS A 145 -7.07 -13.28 -15.88
CA LYS A 145 -8.29 -13.23 -16.72
C LYS A 145 -9.06 -11.90 -16.65
N TYR A 146 -8.91 -11.17 -15.55
CA TYR A 146 -9.60 -9.89 -15.34
C TYR A 146 -8.88 -8.72 -16.01
N LEU A 147 -7.59 -8.84 -16.29
CA LEU A 147 -6.81 -7.75 -16.89
C LEU A 147 -7.32 -7.34 -18.26
N ASN A 148 -7.85 -8.29 -19.04
CA ASN A 148 -8.44 -8.00 -20.35
C ASN A 148 -9.73 -7.17 -20.28
N GLN A 149 -10.32 -7.01 -19.09
CA GLN A 149 -11.55 -6.27 -18.84
C GLN A 149 -11.28 -4.93 -18.13
N ALA A 150 -10.02 -4.52 -18.01
CA ALA A 150 -9.63 -3.36 -17.22
C ALA A 150 -10.38 -2.08 -17.64
N GLU A 151 -10.51 -1.82 -18.95
CA GLU A 151 -11.22 -0.64 -19.45
C GLU A 151 -12.71 -0.67 -19.08
N GLU A 152 -13.36 -1.82 -19.25
CA GLU A 152 -14.77 -2.01 -18.87
C GLU A 152 -14.97 -1.81 -17.37
N VAL A 153 -14.04 -2.32 -16.55
CA VAL A 153 -14.04 -2.14 -15.10
C VAL A 153 -13.86 -0.68 -14.72
N PHE A 154 -12.94 0.04 -15.38
CA PHE A 154 -12.74 1.46 -15.11
C PHE A 154 -13.98 2.28 -15.47
N ASP A 155 -14.66 1.96 -16.58
CA ASP A 155 -15.93 2.58 -16.93
C ASP A 155 -17.03 2.31 -15.89
N GLU A 156 -17.14 1.07 -15.41
CA GLU A 156 -18.09 0.70 -14.37
C GLU A 156 -17.80 1.44 -13.06
N VAL A 157 -16.55 1.42 -12.60
CA VAL A 157 -16.11 2.07 -11.35
C VAL A 157 -16.31 3.58 -11.41
N GLU A 158 -15.98 4.22 -12.53
CA GLU A 158 -16.11 5.66 -12.71
C GLU A 158 -17.57 6.12 -12.64
N ASN A 159 -18.48 5.35 -13.24
CA ASN A 159 -19.90 5.70 -13.34
C ASN A 159 -20.73 5.18 -12.14
N ASP A 160 -20.17 4.37 -11.25
CA ASP A 160 -20.89 3.83 -10.12
C ASP A 160 -21.15 4.88 -9.03
N SER A 161 -22.42 5.07 -8.68
CA SER A 161 -22.84 6.08 -7.72
C SER A 161 -22.39 5.78 -6.26
N VAL A 162 -22.12 4.53 -5.95
CA VAL A 162 -21.63 4.13 -4.61
C VAL A 162 -20.16 4.49 -4.49
N MET A 163 -19.37 4.22 -5.54
CA MET A 163 -17.95 4.61 -5.60
C MET A 163 -17.78 6.12 -5.47
N GLN A 164 -18.59 6.91 -6.18
CA GLN A 164 -18.59 8.36 -6.08
C GLN A 164 -18.92 8.85 -4.66
N LYS A 165 -19.90 8.23 -4.00
CA LYS A 165 -20.24 8.56 -2.59
C LYS A 165 -19.13 8.16 -1.62
N LEU A 166 -18.46 7.03 -1.84
CA LEU A 166 -17.32 6.61 -1.03
C LEU A 166 -16.17 7.59 -1.17
N TRP A 167 -15.90 8.07 -2.41
CA TRP A 167 -14.90 9.10 -2.66
C TRP A 167 -15.26 10.43 -1.96
N GLU A 168 -16.51 10.87 -2.06
CA GLU A 168 -17.00 12.06 -1.35
C GLU A 168 -16.81 11.96 0.18
N ALA A 169 -17.08 10.78 0.75
CA ALA A 169 -16.85 10.56 2.18
C ALA A 169 -15.35 10.59 2.52
N TYR A 170 -14.51 10.06 1.64
CA TYR A 170 -13.06 10.10 1.79
C TYR A 170 -12.51 11.53 1.75
N ARG A 171 -12.90 12.34 0.77
CA ARG A 171 -12.53 13.76 0.63
C ARG A 171 -12.89 14.58 1.88
N LYS A 172 -14.09 14.38 2.42
CA LYS A 172 -14.55 15.07 3.64
C LYS A 172 -13.74 14.69 4.88
N LYS A 173 -13.21 13.46 4.91
CA LYS A 173 -12.42 12.97 6.04
C LYS A 173 -10.96 13.40 5.99
N PHE A 174 -10.39 13.54 4.80
CA PHE A 174 -8.97 13.78 4.60
C PHE A 174 -8.71 15.07 3.84
N SER A 175 -8.18 16.09 4.53
CA SER A 175 -7.95 17.43 3.99
C SER A 175 -7.04 17.44 2.76
N TYR A 176 -6.09 16.52 2.66
CA TYR A 176 -5.20 16.42 1.51
C TYR A 176 -5.90 15.96 0.22
N ALA A 177 -7.11 15.41 0.33
CA ALA A 177 -7.91 14.99 -0.81
C ALA A 177 -9.12 15.90 -1.07
N SER A 178 -9.34 16.94 -0.25
CA SER A 178 -10.57 17.77 -0.27
C SER A 178 -10.91 18.37 -1.63
N ASP A 179 -9.89 18.77 -2.39
CA ASP A 179 -10.05 19.47 -3.67
C ASP A 179 -9.98 18.54 -4.90
N LEU A 180 -9.91 17.21 -4.67
CA LEU A 180 -9.78 16.25 -5.74
C LEU A 180 -11.14 15.67 -6.15
N GLU A 181 -11.57 15.98 -7.36
CA GLU A 181 -12.79 15.41 -7.93
C GLU A 181 -12.58 13.96 -8.40
N TRP A 182 -13.67 13.18 -8.42
CA TRP A 182 -13.61 11.77 -8.77
C TRP A 182 -13.09 11.52 -10.20
N ASP A 183 -13.50 12.34 -11.16
CA ASP A 183 -13.04 12.26 -12.55
C ASP A 183 -11.53 12.51 -12.69
N VAL A 184 -10.95 13.35 -11.83
CA VAL A 184 -9.50 13.59 -11.81
C VAL A 184 -8.75 12.34 -11.36
N ILE A 185 -9.28 11.65 -10.36
CA ILE A 185 -8.73 10.38 -9.87
C ILE A 185 -8.80 9.31 -10.96
N MET A 186 -9.96 9.12 -11.58
CA MET A 186 -10.14 8.11 -12.63
C MET A 186 -9.29 8.39 -13.86
N LYS A 187 -9.11 9.66 -14.23
CA LYS A 187 -8.17 10.04 -15.31
C LYS A 187 -6.72 9.69 -14.97
N ALA A 188 -6.29 9.79 -13.72
CA ALA A 188 -4.94 9.38 -13.31
C ALA A 188 -4.75 7.86 -13.44
N ILE A 189 -5.75 7.08 -13.03
CA ILE A 189 -5.74 5.62 -13.15
C ILE A 189 -5.62 5.19 -14.62
N ARG A 190 -6.38 5.82 -15.53
CA ARG A 190 -6.38 5.49 -16.97
C ARG A 190 -5.09 5.89 -17.72
N ARG A 191 -4.24 6.74 -17.12
CA ARG A 191 -2.95 7.12 -17.73
C ARG A 191 -1.85 6.10 -17.49
N LEU A 192 -2.03 5.18 -16.57
CA LEU A 192 -1.10 4.10 -16.24
C LEU A 192 -1.35 2.87 -17.10
#